data_422638915ca961245aa5c33e9315b938
#
_entry.id   422638915ca961245aa5c33e9315b938
#
_cell.length_a   1.000
_cell.length_b   1.000
_cell.length_c   1.000
_cell.angle_alpha   90.00
_cell.angle_beta   90.00
_cell.angle_gamma   90.00
#
_symmetry.space_group_name_H-M   'P 1'
#
loop_
_entity.id
_entity.type
_entity.pdbx_description
1 polymer ?
#
loop_
_entity_poly.entity_id
_entity_poly.type
_entity_poly.pdbx_seq_one_letter_code
_entity_poly.pdbx_strand_id
1 'polypeptide(L)'
;TPTMGGFMFIIASLVTFILIVVIDHFLGGDIVGGTSVVPDTEKVKLYAGLIMALGFGVIGFFDDYIKVAKKQNEGLTILQKTLAQVLISIAYIVTLALSSDQFMYIPFVGNVSYGSPIIFGLFAFCVIYATVNAVNFTDGIDGLCSSVTITAAGAFAVMAALRECLGVSIAACTLAGACAGYLIWNWHPAKCFMGDTGSMFLGGMLVAFAFAIDCPLILLVAGIIYVIEGLSDVIQIVYFKITKKIARKTDPNATGKRLFKMAPIHHHFEKCGWSEVKIVVVFSLVNLIGGVLGCVLVYCGM
;
A
#
# COMPACT_ATOMS: atom_id res chain seq x y z
N THR A 1 16.57 15.72 -9.29
CA THR A 1 15.62 15.87 -8.20
C THR A 1 16.05 14.99 -7.03
N PRO A 2 16.12 15.50 -5.76
CA PRO A 2 16.44 14.70 -4.59
C PRO A 2 15.48 13.51 -4.43
N THR A 3 16.00 12.36 -4.02
CA THR A 3 15.24 11.15 -3.71
C THR A 3 15.13 10.95 -2.20
N MET A 4 14.47 9.89 -1.74
CA MET A 4 14.25 9.55 -0.33
C MET A 4 13.38 10.57 0.44
N GLY A 5 12.55 11.37 -0.25
CA GLY A 5 11.57 12.25 0.39
C GLY A 5 10.54 11.48 1.24
N GLY A 6 10.46 10.17 1.09
CA GLY A 6 9.67 9.27 1.92
C GLY A 6 9.90 9.47 3.42
N PHE A 7 11.12 9.80 3.85
CA PHE A 7 11.40 10.09 5.26
C PHE A 7 10.56 11.24 5.81
N MET A 8 10.20 12.24 4.99
CA MET A 8 9.42 13.40 5.46
C MET A 8 8.06 12.96 6.02
N PHE A 9 7.31 12.19 5.24
CA PHE A 9 5.97 11.77 5.68
C PHE A 9 6.01 10.54 6.61
N ILE A 10 7.03 9.68 6.53
CA ILE A 10 7.23 8.60 7.49
C ILE A 10 7.41 9.18 8.90
N ILE A 11 8.36 10.09 9.07
CA ILE A 11 8.62 10.73 10.37
C ILE A 11 7.40 11.54 10.81
N ALA A 12 6.81 12.34 9.92
CA ALA A 12 5.66 13.17 10.25
C ALA A 12 4.46 12.33 10.73
N SER A 13 4.11 11.25 10.00
CA SER A 13 2.98 10.40 10.38
C SER A 13 3.21 9.67 11.70
N LEU A 14 4.40 9.10 11.90
CA LEU A 14 4.72 8.37 13.12
C LEU A 14 4.81 9.28 14.35
N VAL A 15 5.50 10.42 14.23
CA VAL A 15 5.61 11.38 15.34
C VAL A 15 4.22 11.91 15.72
N THR A 16 3.40 12.28 14.73
CA THR A 16 2.04 12.76 14.99
C THR A 16 1.18 11.68 15.65
N PHE A 17 1.24 10.44 15.16
CA PHE A 17 0.52 9.31 15.76
C PHE A 17 0.94 9.08 17.21
N ILE A 18 2.26 8.99 17.48
CA ILE A 18 2.79 8.80 18.83
C ILE A 18 2.38 9.94 19.76
N LEU A 19 2.47 11.20 19.30
CA LEU A 19 2.05 12.36 20.10
C LEU A 19 0.57 12.31 20.48
N ILE A 20 -0.31 11.92 19.55
CA ILE A 20 -1.75 11.78 19.83
C ILE A 20 -1.98 10.69 20.88
N VAL A 21 -1.36 9.52 20.72
CA VAL A 21 -1.50 8.41 21.67
C VAL A 21 -0.98 8.79 23.06
N VAL A 22 0.16 9.48 23.13
CA VAL A 22 0.75 9.95 24.40
C VAL A 22 -0.15 10.99 25.07
N ILE A 23 -0.64 11.98 24.34
CA ILE A 23 -1.54 13.01 24.89
C ILE A 23 -2.83 12.38 25.41
N ASP A 24 -3.42 11.47 24.63
CA ASP A 24 -4.63 10.75 25.03
C ASP A 24 -4.41 9.97 26.33
N HIS A 25 -3.32 9.25 26.43
CA HIS A 25 -2.96 8.52 27.66
C HIS A 25 -2.84 9.45 28.88
N PHE A 26 -2.20 10.62 28.75
CA PHE A 26 -2.11 11.60 29.83
C PHE A 26 -3.46 12.23 30.21
N LEU A 27 -4.42 12.27 29.27
CA LEU A 27 -5.78 12.74 29.52
C LEU A 27 -6.71 11.64 30.09
N GLY A 28 -6.16 10.45 30.35
CA GLY A 28 -6.89 9.29 30.87
C GLY A 28 -7.70 8.54 29.82
N GLY A 29 -7.43 8.79 28.54
CA GLY A 29 -7.98 8.03 27.42
C GLY A 29 -7.19 6.76 27.11
N ASP A 30 -7.75 5.91 26.29
CA ASP A 30 -7.12 4.71 25.73
C ASP A 30 -7.54 4.51 24.27
N ILE A 31 -7.20 5.47 23.42
CA ILE A 31 -7.58 5.47 21.99
C ILE A 31 -7.11 4.22 21.26
N VAL A 32 -5.94 3.70 21.65
CA VAL A 32 -5.40 2.46 21.06
C VAL A 32 -5.81 1.24 21.88
N GLY A 33 -6.16 1.46 23.17
CA GLY A 33 -6.47 0.43 24.13
C GLY A 33 -7.87 -0.16 24.01
N GLY A 34 -8.70 0.49 23.28
CA GLY A 34 -10.10 0.08 23.13
C GLY A 34 -10.92 0.23 24.42
N THR A 35 -12.14 0.60 24.26
CA THR A 35 -13.17 0.34 25.27
C THR A 35 -13.21 -1.18 25.49
N SER A 36 -13.80 -1.65 26.59
CA SER A 36 -14.00 -3.07 26.89
C SER A 36 -14.62 -3.93 25.77
N VAL A 37 -14.92 -3.34 24.63
CA VAL A 37 -15.53 -3.94 23.44
C VAL A 37 -14.49 -4.34 22.38
N VAL A 38 -13.27 -3.68 22.33
CA VAL A 38 -12.23 -3.99 21.34
C VAL A 38 -11.12 -4.81 21.99
N PRO A 39 -10.92 -6.06 21.55
CA PRO A 39 -9.88 -6.93 22.13
C PRO A 39 -8.46 -6.35 21.97
N ASP A 40 -7.53 -6.71 22.88
CA ASP A 40 -6.10 -6.39 22.77
C ASP A 40 -5.46 -6.81 21.43
N THR A 41 -6.14 -7.68 20.69
CA THR A 41 -5.74 -8.14 19.35
C THR A 41 -5.66 -7.02 18.32
N GLU A 42 -6.49 -5.98 18.41
CA GLU A 42 -6.43 -4.82 17.49
C GLU A 42 -5.13 -4.04 17.66
N LYS A 43 -4.72 -3.79 18.92
CA LYS A 43 -3.44 -3.16 19.25
C LYS A 43 -2.28 -3.91 18.60
N VAL A 44 -2.28 -5.24 18.75
CA VAL A 44 -1.21 -6.08 18.18
C VAL A 44 -1.19 -5.98 16.66
N LYS A 45 -2.36 -6.04 16.00
CA LYS A 45 -2.48 -5.91 14.54
C LYS A 45 -1.95 -4.56 14.06
N LEU A 46 -2.33 -3.46 14.74
CA LEU A 46 -1.90 -2.12 14.37
C LEU A 46 -0.39 -1.94 14.59
N TYR A 47 0.13 -2.22 15.78
CA TYR A 47 1.56 -2.02 16.06
C TYR A 47 2.46 -2.93 15.24
N ALA A 48 2.12 -4.21 15.10
CA ALA A 48 2.85 -5.12 14.23
C ALA A 48 2.80 -4.65 12.77
N GLY A 49 1.66 -4.12 12.32
CA GLY A 49 1.50 -3.54 10.99
C GLY A 49 2.38 -2.30 10.78
N LEU A 50 2.46 -1.40 11.77
CA LEU A 50 3.37 -0.25 11.72
C LEU A 50 4.85 -0.69 11.64
N ILE A 51 5.24 -1.70 12.43
CA ILE A 51 6.59 -2.27 12.37
C ILE A 51 6.86 -2.91 11.02
N MET A 52 5.90 -3.64 10.47
CA MET A 52 5.98 -4.21 9.11
C MET A 52 6.18 -3.10 8.06
N ALA A 53 5.39 -2.04 8.11
CA ALA A 53 5.49 -0.91 7.18
C ALA A 53 6.85 -0.22 7.27
N LEU A 54 7.37 -0.01 8.49
CA LEU A 54 8.73 0.50 8.71
C LEU A 54 9.78 -0.44 8.12
N GLY A 55 9.62 -1.74 8.30
CA GLY A 55 10.51 -2.74 7.70
C GLY A 55 10.54 -2.65 6.17
N PHE A 56 9.39 -2.47 5.52
CA PHE A 56 9.34 -2.22 4.08
C PHE A 56 10.00 -0.89 3.69
N GLY A 57 9.80 0.17 4.48
CA GLY A 57 10.50 1.44 4.30
C GLY A 57 12.02 1.29 4.39
N VAL A 58 12.53 0.45 5.32
CA VAL A 58 13.96 0.14 5.46
C VAL A 58 14.49 -0.60 4.22
N ILE A 59 13.75 -1.56 3.67
CA ILE A 59 14.14 -2.23 2.41
C ILE A 59 14.27 -1.17 1.31
N GLY A 60 13.27 -0.31 1.15
CA GLY A 60 13.28 0.77 0.17
C GLY A 60 14.46 1.73 0.39
N PHE A 61 14.77 2.06 1.65
CA PHE A 61 15.93 2.89 1.98
C PHE A 61 17.25 2.28 1.52
N PHE A 62 17.48 1.00 1.76
CA PHE A 62 18.69 0.35 1.27
C PHE A 62 18.77 0.31 -0.26
N ASP A 63 17.62 0.11 -0.93
CA ASP A 63 17.55 0.16 -2.39
C ASP A 63 17.94 1.55 -2.92
N ASP A 64 17.33 2.61 -2.39
CA ASP A 64 17.61 4.00 -2.77
C ASP A 64 19.04 4.41 -2.39
N TYR A 65 19.51 4.02 -1.20
CA TYR A 65 20.86 4.33 -0.72
C TYR A 65 21.95 3.75 -1.63
N ILE A 66 21.77 2.51 -2.08
CA ILE A 66 22.71 1.86 -3.00
C ILE A 66 22.76 2.60 -4.34
N LYS A 67 21.60 3.00 -4.87
CA LYS A 67 21.52 3.80 -6.11
C LYS A 67 22.30 5.13 -5.98
N VAL A 68 22.09 5.84 -4.87
CA VAL A 68 22.76 7.12 -4.63
C VAL A 68 24.26 6.95 -4.35
N ALA A 69 24.63 6.05 -3.45
CA ALA A 69 26.02 5.84 -3.03
C ALA A 69 26.91 5.36 -4.18
N LYS A 70 26.38 4.49 -5.04
CA LYS A 70 27.11 3.96 -6.21
C LYS A 70 26.91 4.78 -7.47
N LYS A 71 26.09 5.85 -7.43
CA LYS A 71 25.75 6.70 -8.60
C LYS A 71 25.29 5.87 -9.81
N GLN A 72 24.42 4.89 -9.56
CA GLN A 72 23.87 3.97 -10.56
C GLN A 72 22.34 3.90 -10.44
N ASN A 73 21.69 3.36 -11.48
CA ASN A 73 20.23 3.17 -11.46
C ASN A 73 19.80 1.84 -10.81
N GLU A 74 20.74 0.94 -10.53
CA GLU A 74 20.46 -0.36 -9.93
C GLU A 74 20.66 -0.31 -8.42
N GLY A 75 19.62 -0.63 -7.65
CA GLY A 75 19.65 -0.77 -6.21
C GLY A 75 19.95 -2.21 -5.76
N LEU A 76 19.10 -2.74 -4.91
CA LEU A 76 19.09 -4.15 -4.52
C LEU A 76 18.75 -5.03 -5.72
N THR A 77 19.36 -6.21 -5.81
CA THR A 77 18.91 -7.19 -6.80
C THR A 77 17.47 -7.62 -6.52
N ILE A 78 16.76 -8.06 -7.57
CA ILE A 78 15.37 -8.54 -7.44
C ILE A 78 15.28 -9.62 -6.36
N LEU A 79 16.24 -10.55 -6.31
CA LEU A 79 16.27 -11.62 -5.31
C LEU A 79 16.44 -11.06 -3.88
N GLN A 80 17.37 -10.12 -3.66
CA GLN A 80 17.61 -9.51 -2.35
C GLN A 80 16.36 -8.76 -1.87
N LYS A 81 15.74 -7.95 -2.74
CA LYS A 81 14.51 -7.20 -2.43
C LYS A 81 13.36 -8.16 -2.10
N THR A 82 13.16 -9.20 -2.91
CA THR A 82 12.11 -10.20 -2.69
C THR A 82 12.33 -10.98 -1.38
N LEU A 83 13.53 -11.47 -1.11
CA LEU A 83 13.82 -12.22 0.13
C LEU A 83 13.59 -11.37 1.37
N ALA A 84 13.99 -10.09 1.36
CA ALA A 84 13.75 -9.19 2.47
C ALA A 84 12.25 -8.93 2.67
N GLN A 85 11.48 -8.72 1.58
CA GLN A 85 10.01 -8.58 1.64
C GLN A 85 9.35 -9.84 2.20
N VAL A 86 9.78 -11.03 1.77
CA VAL A 86 9.27 -12.32 2.28
C VAL A 86 9.51 -12.45 3.79
N LEU A 87 10.72 -12.12 4.25
CA LEU A 87 11.06 -12.21 5.68
C LEU A 87 10.17 -11.31 6.55
N ILE A 88 9.99 -10.04 6.15
CA ILE A 88 9.13 -9.11 6.87
C ILE A 88 7.67 -9.56 6.83
N SER A 89 7.20 -10.05 5.68
CA SER A 89 5.84 -10.56 5.54
C SER A 89 5.59 -11.76 6.45
N ILE A 90 6.52 -12.72 6.51
CA ILE A 90 6.42 -13.88 7.40
C ILE A 90 6.36 -13.44 8.86
N ALA A 91 7.23 -12.52 9.29
CA ALA A 91 7.23 -12.01 10.66
C ALA A 91 5.87 -11.42 11.05
N TYR A 92 5.27 -10.60 10.18
CA TYR A 92 3.94 -10.03 10.41
C TYR A 92 2.84 -11.10 10.43
N ILE A 93 2.83 -12.03 9.46
CA ILE A 93 1.85 -13.12 9.37
C ILE A 93 1.90 -14.00 10.62
N VAL A 94 3.10 -14.36 11.10
CA VAL A 94 3.25 -15.15 12.32
C VAL A 94 2.71 -14.37 13.53
N THR A 95 2.99 -13.07 13.62
CA THR A 95 2.44 -12.23 14.71
C THR A 95 0.92 -12.23 14.68
N LEU A 96 0.29 -12.05 13.50
CA LEU A 96 -1.16 -12.11 13.36
C LEU A 96 -1.72 -13.49 13.73
N ALA A 97 -1.07 -14.57 13.27
CA ALA A 97 -1.52 -15.93 13.53
C ALA A 97 -1.46 -16.33 15.02
N LEU A 98 -0.53 -15.73 15.77
CA LEU A 98 -0.39 -15.97 17.22
C LEU A 98 -1.29 -15.08 18.08
N SER A 99 -1.72 -13.93 17.57
CA SER A 99 -2.41 -12.90 18.35
C SER A 99 -3.91 -12.85 18.18
N SER A 100 -4.47 -13.45 17.14
CA SER A 100 -5.89 -13.30 16.83
C SER A 100 -6.52 -14.54 16.21
N ASP A 101 -7.84 -14.62 16.33
CA ASP A 101 -8.64 -15.55 15.55
C ASP A 101 -8.45 -15.26 14.06
N GLN A 102 -8.23 -16.33 13.29
CA GLN A 102 -7.93 -16.22 11.86
C GLN A 102 -9.24 -16.14 11.06
N PHE A 103 -9.83 -14.96 11.05
CA PHE A 103 -10.99 -14.62 10.23
C PHE A 103 -10.78 -13.31 9.49
N MET A 104 -11.55 -13.09 8.43
CA MET A 104 -11.73 -11.82 7.76
C MET A 104 -13.20 -11.45 7.76
N TYR A 105 -13.47 -10.18 7.86
CA TYR A 105 -14.81 -9.65 7.67
C TYR A 105 -15.04 -9.34 6.20
N ILE A 106 -16.10 -9.91 5.64
CA ILE A 106 -16.56 -9.62 4.28
C ILE A 106 -17.91 -8.90 4.41
N PRO A 107 -18.05 -7.67 3.93
CA PRO A 107 -19.33 -6.95 3.95
C PRO A 107 -20.47 -7.82 3.40
N PHE A 108 -21.63 -7.81 4.05
CA PHE A 108 -22.83 -8.61 3.78
C PHE A 108 -22.73 -10.12 4.05
N VAL A 109 -21.53 -10.65 4.26
CA VAL A 109 -21.32 -12.09 4.58
C VAL A 109 -20.99 -12.29 6.05
N GLY A 110 -20.31 -11.31 6.66
CA GLY A 110 -19.85 -11.37 8.05
C GLY A 110 -18.45 -11.95 8.18
N ASN A 111 -18.16 -12.50 9.35
CA ASN A 111 -16.85 -13.09 9.66
C ASN A 111 -16.68 -14.44 8.98
N VAL A 112 -15.68 -14.55 8.11
CA VAL A 112 -15.32 -15.77 7.39
C VAL A 112 -13.98 -16.27 7.91
N SER A 113 -13.97 -17.49 8.47
CA SER A 113 -12.72 -18.13 8.90
C SER A 113 -11.89 -18.57 7.70
N TYR A 114 -10.57 -18.42 7.80
CA TYR A 114 -9.65 -18.98 6.79
C TYR A 114 -9.55 -20.51 6.85
N GLY A 115 -10.09 -21.15 7.89
CA GLY A 115 -10.12 -22.60 8.06
C GLY A 115 -8.78 -23.26 8.38
N SER A 116 -7.66 -22.61 8.06
CA SER A 116 -6.32 -23.12 8.33
C SER A 116 -5.29 -21.98 8.41
N PRO A 117 -4.32 -22.04 9.35
CA PRO A 117 -3.20 -21.08 9.41
C PRO A 117 -2.37 -21.02 8.13
N ILE A 118 -2.28 -22.12 7.39
CA ILE A 118 -1.57 -22.17 6.11
C ILE A 118 -2.30 -21.36 5.05
N ILE A 119 -3.63 -21.54 4.94
CA ILE A 119 -4.46 -20.78 3.99
C ILE A 119 -4.42 -19.30 4.34
N PHE A 120 -4.54 -18.96 5.64
CA PHE A 120 -4.36 -17.59 6.12
C PHE A 120 -3.00 -17.02 5.71
N GLY A 121 -1.91 -17.74 5.99
CA GLY A 121 -0.55 -17.30 5.68
C GLY A 121 -0.34 -17.05 4.18
N LEU A 122 -0.82 -17.95 3.32
CA LEU A 122 -0.73 -17.78 1.86
C LEU A 122 -1.54 -16.58 1.36
N PHE A 123 -2.77 -16.43 1.86
CA PHE A 123 -3.62 -15.28 1.51
C PHE A 123 -2.99 -13.97 1.98
N ALA A 124 -2.58 -13.88 3.25
CA ALA A 124 -1.97 -12.70 3.81
C ALA A 124 -0.68 -12.31 3.06
N PHE A 125 0.17 -13.31 2.75
CA PHE A 125 1.36 -13.08 1.96
C PHE A 125 1.06 -12.51 0.58
N CYS A 126 0.06 -13.06 -0.13
CA CYS A 126 -0.37 -12.55 -1.43
C CYS A 126 -0.85 -11.09 -1.33
N VAL A 127 -1.66 -10.76 -0.31
CA VAL A 127 -2.15 -9.39 -0.11
C VAL A 127 -1.00 -8.43 0.19
N ILE A 128 -0.10 -8.79 1.12
CA ILE A 128 1.05 -7.96 1.50
C ILE A 128 1.95 -7.72 0.27
N TYR A 129 2.40 -8.79 -0.36
CA TYR A 129 3.35 -8.72 -1.46
C TYR A 129 2.79 -7.97 -2.67
N ALA A 130 1.54 -8.25 -3.03
CA ALA A 130 0.87 -7.57 -4.13
C ALA A 130 0.68 -6.06 -3.85
N THR A 131 0.18 -5.71 -2.66
CA THR A 131 -0.09 -4.31 -2.31
C THR A 131 1.19 -3.48 -2.22
N VAL A 132 2.22 -3.97 -1.51
CA VAL A 132 3.48 -3.24 -1.37
C VAL A 132 4.13 -2.97 -2.71
N ASN A 133 4.17 -3.97 -3.60
CA ASN A 133 4.76 -3.78 -4.93
C ASN A 133 3.86 -2.95 -5.85
N ALA A 134 2.54 -3.06 -5.78
CA ALA A 134 1.62 -2.23 -6.56
C ALA A 134 1.73 -0.74 -6.20
N VAL A 135 1.82 -0.43 -4.90
CA VAL A 135 2.07 0.96 -4.44
C VAL A 135 3.44 1.46 -4.91
N ASN A 136 4.47 0.62 -4.84
CA ASN A 136 5.79 0.97 -5.36
C ASN A 136 5.78 1.24 -6.88
N PHE A 137 5.04 0.45 -7.67
CA PHE A 137 4.88 0.69 -9.11
C PHE A 137 4.09 1.97 -9.43
N THR A 138 3.22 2.41 -8.53
CA THR A 138 2.43 3.63 -8.70
C THR A 138 3.27 4.91 -8.51
N ASP A 139 4.46 4.82 -7.91
CA ASP A 139 5.41 5.93 -7.75
C ASP A 139 6.24 6.19 -9.02
N GLY A 140 5.57 6.30 -10.18
CA GLY A 140 6.22 6.46 -11.48
C GLY A 140 6.13 7.87 -12.08
N ILE A 141 5.22 8.72 -11.60
CA ILE A 141 5.05 10.12 -12.03
C ILE A 141 4.80 11.03 -10.83
N ASP A 142 5.10 12.33 -11.02
CA ASP A 142 5.03 13.36 -9.99
C ASP A 142 3.65 13.41 -9.31
N GLY A 143 3.62 13.24 -7.99
CA GLY A 143 2.41 13.38 -7.17
C GLY A 143 1.43 12.22 -7.22
N LEU A 144 1.57 11.22 -8.09
CA LEU A 144 0.58 10.15 -8.25
C LEU A 144 0.43 9.31 -7.00
N CYS A 145 1.51 8.69 -6.54
CA CYS A 145 1.49 7.81 -5.38
C CYS A 145 1.00 8.53 -4.12
N SER A 146 1.48 9.75 -3.87
CA SER A 146 1.04 10.58 -2.74
C SER A 146 -0.46 10.88 -2.78
N SER A 147 -0.97 11.32 -3.93
CA SER A 147 -2.38 11.71 -4.09
C SER A 147 -3.33 10.52 -3.96
N VAL A 148 -2.99 9.38 -4.55
CA VAL A 148 -3.77 8.14 -4.42
C VAL A 148 -3.74 7.64 -2.97
N THR A 149 -2.58 7.74 -2.28
CA THR A 149 -2.48 7.35 -0.86
C THR A 149 -3.35 8.23 0.04
N ILE A 150 -3.43 9.54 -0.21
CA ILE A 150 -4.30 10.44 0.57
C ILE A 150 -5.75 9.95 0.51
N THR A 151 -6.25 9.61 -0.68
CA THR A 151 -7.63 9.13 -0.85
C THR A 151 -7.85 7.75 -0.22
N ALA A 152 -6.90 6.83 -0.36
CA ALA A 152 -6.97 5.51 0.25
C ALA A 152 -6.90 5.58 1.77
N ALA A 153 -5.94 6.31 2.35
CA ALA A 153 -5.80 6.47 3.79
C ALA A 153 -7.01 7.20 4.40
N GLY A 154 -7.54 8.22 3.71
CA GLY A 154 -8.80 8.88 4.12
C GLY A 154 -9.98 7.92 4.17
N ALA A 155 -10.11 7.02 3.20
CA ALA A 155 -11.14 5.98 3.21
C ALA A 155 -10.93 4.99 4.37
N PHE A 156 -9.68 4.55 4.62
CA PHE A 156 -9.37 3.69 5.77
C PHE A 156 -9.65 4.37 7.10
N ALA A 157 -9.41 5.68 7.22
CA ALA A 157 -9.76 6.42 8.43
C ALA A 157 -11.26 6.35 8.74
N VAL A 158 -12.10 6.53 7.70
CA VAL A 158 -13.56 6.42 7.86
C VAL A 158 -13.98 4.97 8.15
N MET A 159 -13.49 3.99 7.40
CA MET A 159 -13.82 2.58 7.60
C MET A 159 -13.41 2.09 8.99
N ALA A 160 -12.23 2.51 9.47
CA ALA A 160 -11.76 2.17 10.80
C ALA A 160 -12.63 2.79 11.88
N ALA A 161 -13.07 4.04 11.73
CA ALA A 161 -14.01 4.69 12.65
C ALA A 161 -15.37 3.97 12.68
N LEU A 162 -15.89 3.54 11.51
CA LEU A 162 -17.12 2.74 11.43
C LEU A 162 -16.97 1.38 12.12
N ARG A 163 -15.79 0.80 12.10
CA ARG A 163 -15.45 -0.48 12.77
C ARG A 163 -15.04 -0.29 14.22
N GLU A 164 -15.17 0.91 14.79
CA GLU A 164 -14.76 1.29 16.14
C GLU A 164 -13.26 1.14 16.42
N CYS A 165 -12.43 0.97 15.39
CA CYS A 165 -10.97 0.84 15.44
C CYS A 165 -10.32 2.23 15.45
N LEU A 166 -10.50 3.01 16.54
CA LEU A 166 -10.06 4.41 16.60
C LEU A 166 -8.55 4.59 16.42
N GLY A 167 -7.73 3.68 16.96
CA GLY A 167 -6.29 3.72 16.79
C GLY A 167 -5.87 3.64 15.32
N VAL A 168 -6.53 2.77 14.54
CA VAL A 168 -6.32 2.64 13.09
C VAL A 168 -6.80 3.90 12.35
N SER A 169 -7.97 4.45 12.75
CA SER A 169 -8.52 5.68 12.16
C SER A 169 -7.54 6.85 12.31
N ILE A 170 -6.97 7.03 13.50
CA ILE A 170 -5.98 8.07 13.78
C ILE A 170 -4.71 7.85 12.96
N ALA A 171 -4.16 6.62 12.94
CA ALA A 171 -2.99 6.30 12.15
C ALA A 171 -3.21 6.57 10.64
N ALA A 172 -4.39 6.27 10.12
CA ALA A 172 -4.75 6.56 8.74
C ALA A 172 -4.89 8.07 8.47
N CYS A 173 -5.49 8.83 9.39
CA CYS A 173 -5.55 10.29 9.31
C CYS A 173 -4.15 10.93 9.33
N THR A 174 -3.25 10.46 10.21
CA THR A 174 -1.88 11.00 10.28
C THR A 174 -1.11 10.71 9.00
N LEU A 175 -1.28 9.52 8.40
CA LEU A 175 -0.68 9.18 7.12
C LEU A 175 -1.21 10.05 5.99
N ALA A 176 -2.53 10.24 5.90
CA ALA A 176 -3.15 11.09 4.89
C ALA A 176 -2.66 12.54 4.99
N GLY A 177 -2.61 13.09 6.22
CA GLY A 177 -2.11 14.44 6.48
C GLY A 177 -0.62 14.59 6.14
N ALA A 178 0.21 13.61 6.49
CA ALA A 178 1.62 13.61 6.17
C ALA A 178 1.87 13.54 4.65
N CYS A 179 1.12 12.69 3.93
CA CYS A 179 1.17 12.64 2.46
C CYS A 179 0.70 13.94 1.82
N ALA A 180 -0.33 14.59 2.37
CA ALA A 180 -0.81 15.90 1.87
C ALA A 180 0.26 16.99 2.04
N GLY A 181 0.95 17.03 3.19
CA GLY A 181 2.08 17.92 3.41
C GLY A 181 3.25 17.65 2.46
N TYR A 182 3.57 16.37 2.25
CA TYR A 182 4.61 15.96 1.31
C TYR A 182 4.26 16.30 -0.14
N LEU A 183 2.98 16.19 -0.54
CA LEU A 183 2.50 16.46 -1.89
C LEU A 183 2.84 17.88 -2.36
N ILE A 184 2.99 18.86 -1.46
CA ILE A 184 3.42 20.23 -1.79
C ILE A 184 4.81 20.22 -2.48
N TRP A 185 5.67 19.28 -2.12
CA TRP A 185 7.01 19.12 -2.68
C TRP A 185 7.08 18.13 -3.84
N ASN A 186 6.13 17.18 -3.86
CA ASN A 186 6.07 16.11 -4.86
C ASN A 186 5.10 16.42 -6.02
N TRP A 187 4.32 17.52 -5.94
CA TRP A 187 3.46 17.95 -7.04
C TRP A 187 4.26 18.35 -8.27
N HIS A 188 3.71 18.05 -9.46
CA HIS A 188 4.37 18.37 -10.74
C HIS A 188 4.59 19.88 -10.96
N PRO A 189 5.78 20.36 -11.31
CA PRO A 189 7.04 19.60 -11.39
C PRO A 189 7.62 19.31 -10.00
N ALA A 190 7.91 18.04 -9.71
CA ALA A 190 8.32 17.62 -8.39
C ALA A 190 9.69 18.19 -7.98
N LYS A 191 9.79 18.65 -6.75
CA LYS A 191 11.00 19.12 -6.10
C LYS A 191 11.70 18.03 -5.29
N CYS A 192 10.98 16.94 -4.98
CA CYS A 192 11.48 15.81 -4.22
C CYS A 192 10.71 14.54 -4.59
N PHE A 193 11.43 13.42 -4.82
CA PHE A 193 10.83 12.09 -5.03
C PHE A 193 10.81 11.31 -3.73
N MET A 194 9.73 10.51 -3.50
CA MET A 194 9.63 9.72 -2.27
C MET A 194 10.61 8.55 -2.26
N GLY A 195 10.91 7.98 -3.43
CA GLY A 195 11.74 6.80 -3.61
C GLY A 195 11.08 5.52 -3.11
N ASP A 196 11.82 4.42 -3.26
CA ASP A 196 11.38 3.11 -2.76
C ASP A 196 11.17 3.12 -1.24
N THR A 197 11.93 3.95 -0.52
CA THR A 197 11.77 4.21 0.92
C THR A 197 10.33 4.59 1.26
N GLY A 198 9.78 5.55 0.53
CA GLY A 198 8.43 6.04 0.79
C GLY A 198 7.36 5.10 0.28
N SER A 199 7.43 4.70 -0.98
CA SER A 199 6.37 3.93 -1.63
C SER A 199 6.16 2.55 -1.01
N MET A 200 7.24 1.86 -0.62
CA MET A 200 7.13 0.57 0.08
C MET A 200 6.54 0.72 1.49
N PHE A 201 6.92 1.78 2.22
CA PHE A 201 6.30 2.10 3.51
C PHE A 201 4.80 2.34 3.36
N LEU A 202 4.37 3.14 2.38
CA LEU A 202 2.96 3.41 2.12
C LEU A 202 2.17 2.13 1.83
N GLY A 203 2.72 1.24 1.01
CA GLY A 203 2.12 -0.06 0.74
C GLY A 203 1.96 -0.89 2.02
N GLY A 204 2.98 -0.92 2.87
CA GLY A 204 2.94 -1.58 4.18
C GLY A 204 1.87 -1.00 5.10
N MET A 205 1.72 0.34 5.13
CA MET A 205 0.70 1.02 5.95
C MET A 205 -0.73 0.66 5.51
N LEU A 206 -1.00 0.67 4.21
CA LEU A 206 -2.33 0.31 3.70
C LEU A 206 -2.69 -1.14 4.02
N VAL A 207 -1.73 -2.07 3.92
CA VAL A 207 -1.90 -3.46 4.36
C VAL A 207 -2.18 -3.51 5.86
N ALA A 208 -1.40 -2.78 6.68
CA ALA A 208 -1.58 -2.74 8.13
C ALA A 208 -3.00 -2.29 8.50
N PHE A 209 -3.51 -1.23 7.87
CA PHE A 209 -4.88 -0.75 8.11
C PHE A 209 -5.92 -1.81 7.75
N ALA A 210 -5.78 -2.45 6.60
CA ALA A 210 -6.73 -3.43 6.10
C ALA A 210 -6.84 -4.68 7.01
N PHE A 211 -5.69 -5.18 7.49
CA PHE A 211 -5.69 -6.29 8.44
C PHE A 211 -6.10 -5.87 9.86
N ALA A 212 -5.80 -4.64 10.28
CA ALA A 212 -6.19 -4.16 11.60
C ALA A 212 -7.71 -3.99 11.75
N ILE A 213 -8.43 -3.66 10.67
CA ILE A 213 -9.90 -3.62 10.65
C ILE A 213 -10.55 -4.93 10.20
N ASP A 214 -9.78 -6.01 10.09
CA ASP A 214 -10.21 -7.35 9.61
C ASP A 214 -10.85 -7.37 8.20
N CYS A 215 -10.59 -6.36 7.38
CA CYS A 215 -11.16 -6.24 6.03
C CYS A 215 -10.09 -6.23 4.92
N PRO A 216 -9.20 -7.24 4.81
CA PRO A 216 -8.09 -7.19 3.83
C PRO A 216 -8.57 -7.11 2.37
N LEU A 217 -9.72 -7.69 2.04
CA LEU A 217 -10.28 -7.61 0.68
C LEU A 217 -10.76 -6.22 0.29
N ILE A 218 -10.99 -5.31 1.26
CA ILE A 218 -11.43 -3.95 0.95
C ILE A 218 -10.34 -3.15 0.20
N LEU A 219 -9.08 -3.58 0.28
CA LEU A 219 -7.99 -3.01 -0.53
C LEU A 219 -8.26 -3.07 -2.03
N LEU A 220 -9.00 -4.08 -2.51
CA LEU A 220 -9.38 -4.19 -3.92
C LEU A 220 -10.25 -3.03 -4.40
N VAL A 221 -10.97 -2.40 -3.49
CA VAL A 221 -11.89 -1.30 -3.78
C VAL A 221 -11.28 0.03 -3.32
N ALA A 222 -10.86 0.14 -2.07
CA ALA A 222 -10.29 1.36 -1.51
C ALA A 222 -8.90 1.72 -2.08
N GLY A 223 -8.20 0.75 -2.65
CA GLY A 223 -6.92 0.90 -3.35
C GLY A 223 -7.01 0.52 -4.82
N ILE A 224 -8.15 0.77 -5.47
CA ILE A 224 -8.44 0.28 -6.84
C ILE A 224 -7.37 0.71 -7.86
N ILE A 225 -6.80 1.89 -7.72
CA ILE A 225 -5.73 2.35 -8.61
C ILE A 225 -4.48 1.48 -8.45
N TYR A 226 -4.08 1.14 -7.23
CA TYR A 226 -2.95 0.24 -7.02
C TYR A 226 -3.19 -1.13 -7.65
N VAL A 227 -4.43 -1.63 -7.54
CA VAL A 227 -4.82 -2.90 -8.18
C VAL A 227 -4.69 -2.80 -9.70
N ILE A 228 -5.16 -1.72 -10.30
CA ILE A 228 -5.08 -1.48 -11.76
C ILE A 228 -3.62 -1.35 -12.21
N GLU A 229 -2.79 -0.59 -11.47
CA GLU A 229 -1.36 -0.43 -11.75
C GLU A 229 -0.64 -1.78 -11.71
N GLY A 230 -0.75 -2.52 -10.61
CA GLY A 230 -0.10 -3.81 -10.47
C GLY A 230 -0.60 -4.85 -11.48
N LEU A 231 -1.91 -4.92 -11.73
CA LEU A 231 -2.46 -5.83 -12.72
C LEU A 231 -2.02 -5.47 -14.14
N SER A 232 -1.88 -4.19 -14.48
CA SER A 232 -1.42 -3.77 -15.80
C SER A 232 -0.01 -4.29 -16.11
N ASP A 233 0.89 -4.30 -15.11
CA ASP A 233 2.22 -4.87 -15.25
C ASP A 233 2.17 -6.39 -15.45
N VAL A 234 1.43 -7.09 -14.60
CA VAL A 234 1.30 -8.56 -14.71
C VAL A 234 0.73 -8.95 -16.07
N ILE A 235 -0.35 -8.31 -16.49
CA ILE A 235 -0.99 -8.57 -17.78
C ILE A 235 -0.02 -8.29 -18.94
N GLN A 236 0.69 -7.17 -18.90
CA GLN A 236 1.67 -6.81 -19.92
C GLN A 236 2.78 -7.86 -20.04
N ILE A 237 3.35 -8.29 -18.91
CA ILE A 237 4.42 -9.28 -18.86
C ILE A 237 3.94 -10.65 -19.40
N VAL A 238 2.76 -11.09 -18.94
CA VAL A 238 2.18 -12.37 -19.36
C VAL A 238 1.88 -12.35 -20.86
N TYR A 239 1.19 -11.31 -21.33
CA TYR A 239 0.84 -11.16 -22.74
C TYR A 239 2.08 -11.11 -23.63
N PHE A 240 3.11 -10.35 -23.24
CA PHE A 240 4.38 -10.27 -23.96
C PHE A 240 5.08 -11.64 -24.03
N LYS A 241 5.15 -12.38 -22.92
CA LYS A 241 5.78 -13.72 -22.88
C LYS A 241 5.02 -14.72 -23.75
N ILE A 242 3.69 -14.74 -23.69
CA ILE A 242 2.83 -15.63 -24.49
C ILE A 242 2.99 -15.33 -25.97
N THR A 243 2.85 -14.08 -26.39
CA THR A 243 2.97 -13.68 -27.79
C THR A 243 4.38 -13.92 -28.34
N LYS A 244 5.41 -13.70 -27.53
CA LYS A 244 6.81 -14.04 -27.88
C LYS A 244 6.99 -15.54 -28.11
N LYS A 245 6.43 -16.38 -27.21
CA LYS A 245 6.50 -17.85 -27.33
C LYS A 245 5.80 -18.34 -28.59
N ILE A 246 4.66 -17.76 -28.93
CA ILE A 246 3.90 -18.10 -30.15
C ILE A 246 4.69 -17.67 -31.40
N ALA A 247 5.15 -16.43 -31.46
CA ALA A 247 5.87 -15.89 -32.61
C ALA A 247 7.18 -16.64 -32.89
N ARG A 248 7.88 -17.05 -31.83
CA ARG A 248 9.14 -17.82 -31.97
C ARG A 248 8.99 -19.23 -32.50
N LYS A 249 7.78 -19.76 -32.61
CA LYS A 249 7.53 -21.01 -33.33
C LYS A 249 7.75 -20.89 -34.83
N THR A 250 7.54 -19.69 -35.37
CA THR A 250 7.68 -19.42 -36.83
C THR A 250 8.97 -18.68 -37.13
N ASP A 251 9.41 -17.75 -36.26
CA ASP A 251 10.64 -16.97 -36.37
C ASP A 251 11.37 -16.96 -35.03
N PRO A 252 12.54 -17.62 -34.90
CA PRO A 252 13.33 -17.67 -33.66
C PRO A 252 13.73 -16.30 -33.11
N ASN A 253 13.81 -15.26 -33.96
CA ASN A 253 14.17 -13.89 -33.57
C ASN A 253 12.97 -13.02 -33.26
N ALA A 254 11.74 -13.53 -33.37
CA ALA A 254 10.54 -12.77 -33.13
C ALA A 254 10.47 -12.24 -31.70
N THR A 255 9.99 -10.99 -31.56
CA THR A 255 9.72 -10.33 -30.29
C THR A 255 8.25 -10.52 -29.90
N GLY A 256 7.94 -10.34 -28.60
CA GLY A 256 6.54 -10.33 -28.13
C GLY A 256 5.80 -9.06 -28.51
N LYS A 257 4.48 -9.16 -28.55
CA LYS A 257 3.60 -7.99 -28.70
C LYS A 257 3.30 -7.37 -27.34
N ARG A 258 3.16 -6.05 -27.30
CA ARG A 258 2.71 -5.33 -26.12
C ARG A 258 1.20 -5.10 -26.19
N LEU A 259 0.48 -5.28 -25.07
CA LEU A 259 -0.94 -4.98 -24.95
C LEU A 259 -1.13 -3.47 -24.71
N PHE A 260 -0.45 -2.95 -23.70
CA PHE A 260 -0.38 -1.52 -23.41
C PHE A 260 0.83 -0.90 -24.11
N LYS A 261 0.76 0.39 -24.46
CA LYS A 261 1.92 1.11 -25.02
C LYS A 261 3.12 1.05 -24.08
N MET A 262 2.86 1.12 -22.76
CA MET A 262 3.81 0.95 -21.68
C MET A 262 3.06 0.47 -20.42
N ALA A 263 3.72 -0.21 -19.50
CA ALA A 263 3.21 -0.55 -18.17
C ALA A 263 4.23 -0.04 -17.14
N PRO A 264 3.79 0.36 -15.93
CA PRO A 264 2.40 0.39 -15.44
C PRO A 264 1.44 1.30 -16.24
N ILE A 265 0.13 1.25 -15.93
CA ILE A 265 -0.92 1.86 -16.79
C ILE A 265 -0.83 3.39 -16.87
N HIS A 266 -0.29 4.08 -15.86
CA HIS A 266 -0.08 5.53 -15.92
C HIS A 266 0.83 5.91 -17.10
N HIS A 267 1.91 5.15 -17.35
CA HIS A 267 2.78 5.35 -18.51
C HIS A 267 2.07 5.08 -19.86
N HIS A 268 1.08 4.20 -19.88
CA HIS A 268 0.25 4.03 -21.09
C HIS A 268 -0.50 5.33 -21.42
N PHE A 269 -1.07 5.99 -20.40
CA PHE A 269 -1.80 7.25 -20.60
C PHE A 269 -0.87 8.40 -20.98
N GLU A 270 0.35 8.48 -20.42
CA GLU A 270 1.38 9.43 -20.88
C GLU A 270 1.68 9.22 -22.38
N LYS A 271 1.90 7.96 -22.79
CA LYS A 271 2.10 7.61 -24.23
C LYS A 271 0.88 7.84 -25.10
N CYS A 272 -0.30 8.03 -24.50
CA CYS A 272 -1.53 8.46 -25.18
C CYS A 272 -1.69 10.00 -25.22
N GLY A 273 -0.74 10.76 -24.63
CA GLY A 273 -0.73 12.22 -24.66
C GLY A 273 -1.43 12.89 -23.49
N TRP A 274 -1.70 12.16 -22.40
CA TRP A 274 -2.19 12.79 -21.17
C TRP A 274 -1.04 13.47 -20.44
N SER A 275 -1.30 14.65 -19.86
CA SER A 275 -0.34 15.26 -18.94
C SER A 275 -0.31 14.53 -17.60
N GLU A 276 0.83 14.57 -16.91
CA GLU A 276 0.99 13.96 -15.58
C GLU A 276 -0.09 14.47 -14.61
N VAL A 277 -0.32 15.77 -14.54
CA VAL A 277 -1.36 16.37 -13.70
C VAL A 277 -2.75 15.78 -14.01
N LYS A 278 -3.09 15.57 -15.29
CA LYS A 278 -4.36 14.95 -15.66
C LYS A 278 -4.45 13.51 -15.17
N ILE A 279 -3.39 12.73 -15.29
CA ILE A 279 -3.34 11.35 -14.81
C ILE A 279 -3.53 11.33 -13.29
N VAL A 280 -2.77 12.15 -12.55
CA VAL A 280 -2.85 12.26 -11.08
C VAL A 280 -4.27 12.59 -10.63
N VAL A 281 -4.90 13.61 -11.22
CA VAL A 281 -6.26 14.02 -10.84
C VAL A 281 -7.27 12.92 -11.13
N VAL A 282 -7.25 12.34 -12.34
CA VAL A 282 -8.21 11.30 -12.73
C VAL A 282 -8.04 10.06 -11.85
N PHE A 283 -6.80 9.60 -11.64
CA PHE A 283 -6.53 8.40 -10.83
C PHE A 283 -6.92 8.62 -9.37
N SER A 284 -6.61 9.79 -8.80
CA SER A 284 -7.03 10.14 -7.45
C SER A 284 -8.55 10.18 -7.29
N LEU A 285 -9.28 10.72 -8.29
CA LEU A 285 -10.75 10.72 -8.28
C LEU A 285 -11.32 9.30 -8.39
N VAL A 286 -10.76 8.46 -9.26
CA VAL A 286 -11.17 7.04 -9.37
C VAL A 286 -10.92 6.31 -8.05
N ASN A 287 -9.75 6.53 -7.42
CA ASN A 287 -9.45 5.92 -6.13
C ASN A 287 -10.35 6.45 -5.01
N LEU A 288 -10.67 7.75 -5.02
CA LEU A 288 -11.62 8.34 -4.08
C LEU A 288 -13.01 7.70 -4.21
N ILE A 289 -13.51 7.50 -5.44
CA ILE A 289 -14.79 6.80 -5.69
C ILE A 289 -14.71 5.38 -5.14
N GLY A 290 -13.62 4.65 -5.39
CA GLY A 290 -13.38 3.34 -4.79
C GLY A 290 -13.36 3.39 -3.26
N GLY A 291 -12.69 4.37 -2.68
CA GLY A 291 -12.66 4.58 -1.23
C GLY A 291 -14.06 4.83 -0.63
N VAL A 292 -14.85 5.71 -1.25
CA VAL A 292 -16.24 5.97 -0.85
C VAL A 292 -17.08 4.69 -0.96
N LEU A 293 -16.95 3.94 -2.06
CA LEU A 293 -17.62 2.66 -2.21
C LEU A 293 -17.21 1.68 -1.10
N GLY A 294 -15.92 1.61 -0.75
CA GLY A 294 -15.43 0.81 0.36
C GLY A 294 -16.09 1.19 1.70
N CYS A 295 -16.20 2.50 1.99
CA CYS A 295 -16.90 2.99 3.17
C CYS A 295 -18.39 2.57 3.18
N VAL A 296 -19.08 2.70 2.04
CA VAL A 296 -20.49 2.28 1.90
C VAL A 296 -20.63 0.78 2.10
N LEU A 297 -19.76 -0.03 1.52
CA LEU A 297 -19.76 -1.49 1.68
C LEU A 297 -19.57 -1.90 3.14
N VAL A 298 -18.65 -1.27 3.85
CA VAL A 298 -18.42 -1.54 5.28
C VAL A 298 -19.62 -1.10 6.10
N TYR A 299 -20.16 0.10 5.86
CA TYR A 299 -21.32 0.64 6.59
C TYR A 299 -22.58 -0.20 6.38
N CYS A 300 -22.94 -0.52 5.14
CA CYS A 300 -24.15 -1.28 4.82
C CYS A 300 -24.02 -2.78 5.12
N GLY A 301 -22.81 -3.29 5.23
CA GLY A 301 -22.55 -4.70 5.48
C GLY A 301 -22.44 -5.05 6.97
N MET A 302 -22.35 -4.04 7.86
CA MET A 302 -22.41 -4.24 9.31
C MET A 302 -23.83 -4.56 9.74
#